data_eb4df7b9ba02f3205f15499f2999e922
#
_entry.id   eb4df7b9ba02f3205f15499f2999e922
#
_cell.length_a   1.000
_cell.length_b   1.000
_cell.length_c   1.000
_cell.angle_alpha   90.00
_cell.angle_beta   90.00
_cell.angle_gamma   90.00
#
_symmetry.space_group_name_H-M   'P 1'
#
loop_
_entity.id
_entity.type
_entity.pdbx_description
1 polymer ?
#
loop_
_entity_poly.entity_id
_entity_poly.type
_entity_poly.pdbx_seq_one_letter_code
_entity_poly.pdbx_strand_id
1 'polypeptide(L)'
;TMISLWPYREKKQPLQPRDYPEIYNEGILRVVTEYNPTGYFVDGDTILGFQYELCQAIARISGLEVQMQLEMTLDKSFDLLNQQTVDIIARNIPITTEVKEHYLFTDPIILNRQVLVQRTAEANQGIKPIRNQLHLGKKELYLPKNSPALLRIRNLEHEIGDTIYIHEDELYSDEQLIILVAKGDIDYAVCNQQN
;
A
#
# COMPACT_ATOMS: atom_id res chain seq x y z
N THR A 1 -41.40 16.84 40.46
CA THR A 1 -41.17 15.55 39.89
C THR A 1 -40.25 15.74 38.67
N MET A 2 -38.96 15.54 38.86
CA MET A 2 -37.97 15.59 37.78
C MET A 2 -37.96 14.22 37.09
N ILE A 3 -38.28 14.18 35.81
CA ILE A 3 -38.10 13.00 34.95
C ILE A 3 -36.74 13.12 34.33
N SER A 4 -35.82 12.30 34.79
CA SER A 4 -34.46 12.17 34.21
C SER A 4 -34.59 11.42 32.86
N LEU A 5 -34.41 12.16 31.76
CA LEU A 5 -34.24 11.58 30.44
C LEU A 5 -32.80 11.04 30.35
N TRP A 6 -32.62 9.75 30.65
CA TRP A 6 -31.41 9.04 30.36
C TRP A 6 -31.35 8.80 28.85
N PRO A 7 -30.25 9.18 28.15
CA PRO A 7 -30.15 8.88 26.73
C PRO A 7 -30.09 7.37 26.55
N TYR A 8 -31.07 6.83 25.84
CA TYR A 8 -31.09 5.45 25.40
C TYR A 8 -29.86 5.21 24.51
N ARG A 9 -28.81 4.61 25.08
CA ARG A 9 -27.65 4.16 24.34
C ARG A 9 -28.12 2.97 23.52
N GLU A 10 -28.37 3.15 22.24
CA GLU A 10 -28.56 2.04 21.32
C GLU A 10 -27.36 1.10 21.49
N LYS A 11 -27.64 -0.11 21.98
CA LYS A 11 -26.66 -1.19 21.92
C LYS A 11 -26.42 -1.43 20.43
N LYS A 12 -25.27 -0.98 19.91
CA LYS A 12 -24.80 -1.42 18.60
C LYS A 12 -24.86 -2.94 18.62
N GLN A 13 -25.76 -3.53 17.83
CA GLN A 13 -25.75 -4.97 17.61
C GLN A 13 -24.33 -5.34 17.13
N PRO A 14 -23.75 -6.43 17.66
CA PRO A 14 -22.49 -6.91 17.12
C PRO A 14 -22.69 -7.10 15.61
N LEU A 15 -21.83 -6.46 14.82
CA LEU A 15 -21.82 -6.62 13.37
C LEU A 15 -21.71 -8.12 13.09
N GLN A 16 -22.68 -8.70 12.44
CA GLN A 16 -22.56 -10.09 11.99
C GLN A 16 -21.46 -10.14 10.94
N PRO A 17 -20.52 -11.09 11.02
CA PRO A 17 -19.47 -11.19 10.04
C PRO A 17 -20.11 -11.38 8.66
N ARG A 18 -19.71 -10.50 7.72
CA ARG A 18 -20.13 -10.56 6.33
C ARG A 18 -19.06 -11.37 5.59
N ASP A 19 -19.45 -12.57 5.16
CA ASP A 19 -18.57 -13.49 4.44
C ASP A 19 -19.19 -13.84 3.07
N TYR A 20 -18.57 -14.72 2.33
CA TYR A 20 -18.98 -15.05 0.95
C TYR A 20 -20.46 -15.45 0.81
N PRO A 21 -21.08 -16.24 1.70
CA PRO A 21 -22.51 -16.54 1.61
C PRO A 21 -23.42 -15.32 1.66
N GLU A 22 -23.12 -14.35 2.52
CA GLU A 22 -23.86 -13.10 2.67
C GLU A 22 -23.65 -12.20 1.45
N ILE A 23 -22.40 -12.10 0.94
CA ILE A 23 -22.06 -11.37 -0.27
C ILE A 23 -22.81 -11.95 -1.47
N TYR A 24 -22.80 -13.29 -1.61
CA TYR A 24 -23.45 -13.97 -2.71
C TYR A 24 -24.97 -13.81 -2.68
N ASN A 25 -25.60 -13.92 -1.49
CA ASN A 25 -27.04 -13.75 -1.32
C ASN A 25 -27.50 -12.31 -1.59
N GLU A 26 -26.68 -11.32 -1.23
CA GLU A 26 -26.95 -9.91 -1.53
C GLU A 26 -26.68 -9.58 -3.00
N GLY A 27 -25.77 -10.32 -3.63
CA GLY A 27 -25.34 -10.10 -5.02
C GLY A 27 -24.37 -8.94 -5.21
N ILE A 28 -23.81 -8.38 -4.11
CA ILE A 28 -22.97 -7.19 -4.13
C ILE A 28 -21.63 -7.48 -3.43
N LEU A 29 -20.53 -7.20 -4.12
CA LEU A 29 -19.17 -7.17 -3.58
C LEU A 29 -18.71 -5.73 -3.43
N ARG A 30 -18.40 -5.31 -2.20
CA ARG A 30 -17.97 -3.95 -1.87
C ARG A 30 -16.46 -3.90 -1.80
N VAL A 31 -15.85 -3.03 -2.58
CA VAL A 31 -14.39 -2.93 -2.74
C VAL A 31 -13.93 -1.53 -2.44
N VAL A 32 -12.85 -1.39 -1.67
CA VAL A 32 -12.13 -0.13 -1.54
C VAL A 32 -10.80 -0.22 -2.28
N THR A 33 -10.48 0.85 -3.01
CA THR A 33 -9.22 1.01 -3.74
C THR A 33 -8.68 2.43 -3.58
N GLU A 34 -7.48 2.68 -4.10
CA GLU A 34 -6.90 4.02 -4.16
C GLU A 34 -6.86 4.55 -5.59
N TYR A 35 -6.91 5.87 -5.75
CA TYR A 35 -6.66 6.50 -7.03
C TYR A 35 -5.14 6.53 -7.30
N ASN A 36 -4.69 5.85 -8.32
CA ASN A 36 -3.30 5.89 -8.76
C ASN A 36 -3.19 5.57 -10.26
N PRO A 37 -2.10 6.00 -10.94
CA PRO A 37 -1.98 5.89 -12.40
C PRO A 37 -1.97 4.47 -12.97
N THR A 38 -1.77 3.45 -12.15
CA THR A 38 -1.67 2.05 -12.60
C THR A 38 -2.83 1.19 -12.17
N GLY A 39 -3.43 1.47 -11.01
CA GLY A 39 -4.45 0.62 -10.39
C GLY A 39 -5.88 1.07 -10.66
N TYR A 40 -6.15 2.36 -10.52
CA TYR A 40 -7.47 2.95 -10.75
C TYR A 40 -7.33 4.44 -11.08
N PHE A 41 -7.67 4.81 -12.28
CA PHE A 41 -7.64 6.20 -12.75
C PHE A 41 -8.75 6.47 -13.77
N VAL A 42 -9.04 7.75 -14.02
CA VAL A 42 -10.04 8.19 -14.97
C VAL A 42 -9.33 8.84 -16.15
N ASP A 43 -9.65 8.38 -17.37
CA ASP A 43 -9.22 8.99 -18.63
C ASP A 43 -10.46 9.38 -19.44
N GLY A 44 -10.74 10.67 -19.53
CA GLY A 44 -11.99 11.18 -20.05
C GLY A 44 -13.19 10.68 -19.24
N ASP A 45 -14.10 9.95 -19.89
CA ASP A 45 -15.29 9.36 -19.27
C ASP A 45 -15.09 7.86 -18.92
N THR A 46 -13.87 7.35 -19.03
CA THR A 46 -13.56 5.93 -18.85
C THR A 46 -12.72 5.71 -17.60
N ILE A 47 -13.12 4.73 -16.80
CA ILE A 47 -12.32 4.25 -15.66
C ILE A 47 -11.41 3.14 -16.17
N LEU A 48 -10.12 3.24 -15.86
CA LEU A 48 -9.07 2.32 -16.28
C LEU A 48 -8.19 1.95 -15.06
N GLY A 49 -7.37 0.94 -15.24
CA GLY A 49 -6.37 0.51 -14.28
C GLY A 49 -6.53 -0.94 -13.85
N PHE A 50 -5.41 -1.54 -13.43
CA PHE A 50 -5.32 -2.96 -13.12
C PHE A 50 -6.34 -3.40 -12.04
N GLN A 51 -6.46 -2.62 -10.95
CA GLN A 51 -7.38 -2.96 -9.86
C GLN A 51 -8.84 -2.86 -10.31
N TYR A 52 -9.16 -1.85 -11.12
CA TYR A 52 -10.49 -1.72 -11.71
C TYR A 52 -10.82 -2.89 -12.63
N GLU A 53 -9.93 -3.23 -13.56
CA GLU A 53 -10.15 -4.32 -14.51
C GLU A 53 -10.23 -5.68 -13.82
N LEU A 54 -9.42 -5.91 -12.77
CA LEU A 54 -9.50 -7.12 -11.95
C LEU A 54 -10.87 -7.23 -11.27
N CYS A 55 -11.37 -6.15 -10.68
CA CYS A 55 -12.69 -6.11 -10.06
C CYS A 55 -13.81 -6.36 -11.09
N GLN A 56 -13.68 -5.80 -12.29
CA GLN A 56 -14.62 -6.08 -13.39
C GLN A 56 -14.56 -7.56 -13.86
N ALA A 57 -13.38 -8.17 -13.84
CA ALA A 57 -13.25 -9.61 -14.13
C ALA A 57 -13.92 -10.47 -13.05
N ILE A 58 -13.73 -10.11 -11.78
CA ILE A 58 -14.42 -10.77 -10.66
C ILE A 58 -15.94 -10.68 -10.83
N ALA A 59 -16.47 -9.49 -11.14
CA ALA A 59 -17.90 -9.28 -11.39
C ALA A 59 -18.42 -10.21 -12.50
N ARG A 60 -17.72 -10.30 -13.63
CA ARG A 60 -18.11 -11.16 -14.75
C ARG A 60 -18.10 -12.65 -14.41
N ILE A 61 -17.13 -13.10 -13.61
CA ILE A 61 -16.98 -14.52 -13.27
C ILE A 61 -17.94 -14.95 -12.17
N SER A 62 -18.12 -14.10 -11.14
CA SER A 62 -18.95 -14.41 -9.98
C SER A 62 -20.43 -14.11 -10.19
N GLY A 63 -20.77 -13.25 -11.15
CA GLY A 63 -22.13 -12.72 -11.33
C GLY A 63 -22.52 -11.66 -10.26
N LEU A 64 -21.56 -11.22 -9.45
CA LEU A 64 -21.79 -10.18 -8.44
C LEU A 64 -21.71 -8.79 -9.06
N GLU A 65 -22.50 -7.85 -8.53
CA GLU A 65 -22.26 -6.44 -8.75
C GLU A 65 -21.07 -5.98 -7.91
N VAL A 66 -20.05 -5.38 -8.54
CA VAL A 66 -18.90 -4.84 -7.81
C VAL A 66 -19.08 -3.34 -7.60
N GLN A 67 -19.18 -2.94 -6.35
CA GLN A 67 -19.25 -1.53 -5.95
C GLN A 67 -17.89 -1.09 -5.42
N MET A 68 -17.23 -0.18 -6.15
CA MET A 68 -15.91 0.34 -5.80
C MET A 68 -16.02 1.74 -5.17
N GLN A 69 -15.29 1.94 -4.08
CA GLN A 69 -15.11 3.26 -3.46
C GLN A 69 -13.64 3.60 -3.35
N LEU A 70 -13.32 4.90 -3.36
CA LEU A 70 -11.95 5.39 -3.28
C LEU A 70 -11.62 5.80 -1.84
N GLU A 71 -10.48 5.35 -1.35
CA GLU A 71 -9.85 5.83 -0.12
C GLU A 71 -8.33 5.87 -0.31
N MET A 72 -7.75 7.06 -0.16
CA MET A 72 -6.33 7.28 -0.44
C MET A 72 -5.42 6.73 0.67
N THR A 73 -5.91 6.68 1.89
CA THR A 73 -5.14 6.27 3.06
C THR A 73 -5.30 4.78 3.30
N LEU A 74 -4.19 4.05 3.45
CA LEU A 74 -4.22 2.60 3.71
C LEU A 74 -4.88 2.28 5.05
N ASP A 75 -4.57 3.04 6.11
CA ASP A 75 -5.16 2.84 7.44
C ASP A 75 -6.68 2.96 7.42
N LYS A 76 -7.21 3.97 6.72
CA LYS A 76 -8.66 4.12 6.56
C LYS A 76 -9.28 3.01 5.72
N SER A 77 -8.55 2.46 4.75
CA SER A 77 -9.02 1.27 4.01
C SER A 77 -9.18 0.08 4.93
N PHE A 78 -8.26 -0.14 5.87
CA PHE A 78 -8.39 -1.15 6.92
C PHE A 78 -9.54 -0.84 7.88
N ASP A 79 -9.75 0.42 8.26
CA ASP A 79 -10.89 0.81 9.09
C ASP A 79 -12.22 0.47 8.42
N LEU A 80 -12.37 0.73 7.11
CA LEU A 80 -13.56 0.38 6.34
C LEU A 80 -13.80 -1.13 6.32
N LEU A 81 -12.74 -1.93 6.17
CA LEU A 81 -12.82 -3.38 6.23
C LEU A 81 -13.22 -3.87 7.62
N ASN A 82 -12.59 -3.35 8.67
CA ASN A 82 -12.90 -3.70 10.07
C ASN A 82 -14.33 -3.30 10.47
N GLN A 83 -14.86 -2.22 9.89
CA GLN A 83 -16.26 -1.79 10.09
C GLN A 83 -17.24 -2.54 9.20
N GLN A 84 -16.77 -3.48 8.37
CA GLN A 84 -17.59 -4.23 7.40
C GLN A 84 -18.35 -3.33 6.41
N THR A 85 -17.81 -2.14 6.16
CA THR A 85 -18.32 -1.22 5.13
C THR A 85 -17.91 -1.70 3.74
N VAL A 86 -16.77 -2.37 3.65
CA VAL A 86 -16.26 -3.03 2.45
C VAL A 86 -15.91 -4.49 2.76
N ASP A 87 -15.88 -5.31 1.72
CA ASP A 87 -15.57 -6.74 1.80
C ASP A 87 -14.10 -7.02 1.41
N ILE A 88 -13.54 -6.19 0.52
CA ILE A 88 -12.19 -6.36 -0.03
C ILE A 88 -11.48 -5.01 -0.13
N ILE A 89 -10.16 -5.03 0.13
CA ILE A 89 -9.25 -3.94 -0.20
C ILE A 89 -8.47 -4.34 -1.46
N ALA A 90 -8.70 -3.63 -2.57
CA ALA A 90 -8.04 -3.87 -3.86
C ALA A 90 -6.99 -2.80 -4.11
N ARG A 91 -5.82 -2.92 -3.51
CA ARG A 91 -4.66 -2.03 -3.69
C ARG A 91 -3.37 -2.76 -3.35
N ASN A 92 -2.24 -2.13 -3.64
CA ASN A 92 -0.95 -2.65 -3.24
C ASN A 92 -0.80 -2.55 -1.71
N ILE A 93 -0.77 -3.68 -1.04
CA ILE A 93 -0.58 -3.77 0.41
C ILE A 93 0.73 -4.51 0.68
N PRO A 94 1.66 -3.92 1.44
CA PRO A 94 2.83 -4.63 1.91
C PRO A 94 2.40 -5.78 2.83
N ILE A 95 2.72 -7.02 2.44
CA ILE A 95 2.38 -8.18 3.24
C ILE A 95 3.47 -8.38 4.30
N THR A 96 3.26 -7.77 5.47
CA THR A 96 4.12 -7.96 6.66
C THR A 96 3.55 -9.07 7.56
N THR A 97 4.36 -9.58 8.49
CA THR A 97 3.91 -10.57 9.48
C THR A 97 2.76 -10.03 10.31
N GLU A 98 2.86 -8.77 10.75
CA GLU A 98 1.83 -8.09 11.55
C GLU A 98 0.49 -8.02 10.83
N VAL A 99 0.49 -7.60 9.56
CA VAL A 99 -0.75 -7.48 8.79
C VAL A 99 -1.37 -8.86 8.52
N LYS A 100 -0.55 -9.90 8.29
CA LYS A 100 -1.02 -11.29 8.13
C LYS A 100 -1.68 -11.89 9.37
N GLU A 101 -1.31 -11.42 10.55
CA GLU A 101 -1.93 -11.89 11.80
C GLU A 101 -3.40 -11.45 11.93
N HIS A 102 -3.78 -10.36 11.27
CA HIS A 102 -5.09 -9.73 11.41
C HIS A 102 -5.97 -9.82 10.17
N TYR A 103 -5.39 -10.05 8.98
CA TYR A 103 -6.11 -10.02 7.70
C TYR A 103 -5.77 -11.22 6.83
N LEU A 104 -6.75 -11.66 6.06
CA LEU A 104 -6.57 -12.67 5.02
C LEU A 104 -6.13 -12.00 3.71
N PHE A 105 -5.18 -12.62 3.04
CA PHE A 105 -4.69 -12.18 1.74
C PHE A 105 -4.99 -13.25 0.69
N THR A 106 -5.24 -12.80 -0.53
CA THR A 106 -5.18 -13.67 -1.71
C THR A 106 -3.74 -14.11 -1.97
N ASP A 107 -3.54 -15.04 -2.88
CA ASP A 107 -2.21 -15.27 -3.44
C ASP A 107 -1.66 -13.96 -4.03
N PRO A 108 -0.34 -13.73 -3.93
CA PRO A 108 0.26 -12.53 -4.49
C PRO A 108 -0.03 -12.41 -5.99
N ILE A 109 -0.69 -11.31 -6.37
CA ILE A 109 -1.03 -11.05 -7.78
C ILE A 109 0.16 -10.39 -8.49
N ILE A 110 0.95 -9.61 -7.74
CA ILE A 110 2.12 -8.88 -8.22
C ILE A 110 3.29 -9.16 -7.28
N LEU A 111 4.43 -9.53 -7.86
CA LEU A 111 5.69 -9.61 -7.13
C LEU A 111 6.47 -8.32 -7.37
N ASN A 112 6.56 -7.48 -6.35
CA ASN A 112 7.38 -6.28 -6.39
C ASN A 112 8.79 -6.59 -5.91
N ARG A 113 9.78 -5.99 -6.58
CA ARG A 113 11.16 -5.95 -6.10
C ARG A 113 11.46 -4.55 -5.58
N GLN A 114 12.25 -4.50 -4.51
CA GLN A 114 12.80 -3.23 -4.03
C GLN A 114 14.15 -3.01 -4.68
N VAL A 115 14.35 -1.80 -5.16
CA VAL A 115 15.59 -1.39 -5.84
C VAL A 115 16.17 -0.14 -5.18
N LEU A 116 17.49 -0.09 -5.15
CA LEU A 116 18.22 1.11 -4.78
C LEU A 116 18.28 2.03 -6.00
N VAL A 117 17.63 3.18 -5.89
CA VAL A 117 17.69 4.26 -6.88
C VAL A 117 18.86 5.18 -6.53
N GLN A 118 19.72 5.43 -7.49
CA GLN A 118 20.91 6.27 -7.38
C GLN A 118 21.28 6.84 -8.76
N ARG A 119 22.03 7.93 -8.78
CA ARG A 119 22.51 8.52 -10.05
C ARG A 119 23.58 7.64 -10.71
N THR A 120 23.65 7.71 -12.04
CA THR A 120 24.76 7.12 -12.79
C THR A 120 26.06 7.86 -12.50
N ALA A 121 27.22 7.26 -12.85
CA ALA A 121 28.50 7.92 -12.62
C ALA A 121 28.61 9.25 -13.39
N GLU A 122 28.05 9.32 -14.61
CA GLU A 122 28.02 10.54 -15.43
C GLU A 122 27.22 11.67 -14.76
N ALA A 123 26.09 11.32 -14.17
CA ALA A 123 25.22 12.28 -13.46
C ALA A 123 25.68 12.57 -12.02
N ASN A 124 26.71 11.87 -11.52
CA ASN A 124 27.22 11.98 -10.16
C ASN A 124 28.71 12.30 -10.10
N GLN A 125 29.17 13.17 -10.98
CA GLN A 125 30.59 13.68 -11.02
C GLN A 125 31.63 12.56 -11.02
N GLY A 126 31.35 11.44 -11.68
CA GLY A 126 32.25 10.28 -11.77
C GLY A 126 32.18 9.33 -10.56
N ILE A 127 31.37 9.60 -9.55
CA ILE A 127 31.18 8.68 -8.41
C ILE A 127 30.41 7.45 -8.89
N LYS A 128 31.06 6.29 -8.77
CA LYS A 128 30.46 5.03 -9.22
C LYS A 128 29.26 4.62 -8.37
N PRO A 129 28.17 4.14 -9.00
CA PRO A 129 27.02 3.63 -8.28
C PRO A 129 27.38 2.43 -7.38
N ILE A 130 26.72 2.33 -6.24
CA ILE A 130 26.78 1.18 -5.34
C ILE A 130 26.17 -0.02 -6.06
N ARG A 131 26.89 -1.12 -6.15
CA ARG A 131 26.42 -2.37 -6.78
C ARG A 131 26.30 -3.53 -5.80
N ASN A 132 26.86 -3.38 -4.61
CA ASN A 132 26.77 -4.37 -3.55
C ASN A 132 26.10 -3.74 -2.33
N GLN A 133 25.02 -4.33 -1.87
CA GLN A 133 24.25 -3.85 -0.71
C GLN A 133 25.11 -3.76 0.58
N LEU A 134 26.20 -4.52 0.69
CA LEU A 134 27.13 -4.44 1.81
C LEU A 134 27.86 -3.09 1.90
N HIS A 135 27.85 -2.28 0.84
CA HIS A 135 28.44 -0.94 0.82
C HIS A 135 27.46 0.17 1.22
N LEU A 136 26.30 -0.20 1.78
CA LEU A 136 25.30 0.76 2.24
C LEU A 136 25.55 1.26 3.68
N GLY A 137 26.54 0.72 4.37
CA GLY A 137 26.94 1.23 5.68
C GLY A 137 27.27 2.73 5.63
N LYS A 138 26.77 3.48 6.63
CA LYS A 138 26.88 4.95 6.76
C LYS A 138 26.27 5.76 5.61
N LYS A 139 25.39 5.15 4.81
CA LYS A 139 24.64 5.85 3.77
C LYS A 139 23.27 6.28 4.30
N GLU A 140 22.78 7.40 3.76
CA GLU A 140 21.43 7.89 4.00
C GLU A 140 20.50 7.32 2.95
N LEU A 141 19.51 6.54 3.36
CA LEU A 141 18.51 5.93 2.49
C LEU A 141 17.15 6.54 2.74
N TYR A 142 16.52 7.02 1.69
CA TYR A 142 15.17 7.57 1.73
C TYR A 142 14.16 6.55 1.18
N LEU A 143 13.03 6.40 1.87
CA LEU A 143 11.95 5.52 1.45
C LEU A 143 10.60 6.11 1.87
N PRO A 144 9.50 5.78 1.18
CA PRO A 144 8.18 6.19 1.61
C PRO A 144 7.84 5.60 2.99
N LYS A 145 7.05 6.32 3.76
CA LYS A 145 6.53 5.80 5.04
C LYS A 145 5.80 4.48 4.83
N ASN A 146 5.97 3.56 5.76
CA ASN A 146 5.42 2.21 5.71
C ASN A 146 5.94 1.36 4.52
N SER A 147 7.08 1.71 3.95
CA SER A 147 7.70 0.90 2.90
C SER A 147 8.04 -0.50 3.41
N PRO A 148 7.72 -1.57 2.65
CA PRO A 148 8.11 -2.93 3.01
C PRO A 148 9.64 -3.13 3.00
N ALA A 149 10.39 -2.19 2.39
CA ALA A 149 11.84 -2.20 2.38
C ALA A 149 12.45 -1.97 3.77
N LEU A 150 11.73 -1.31 4.69
CA LEU A 150 12.27 -0.93 5.99
C LEU A 150 12.83 -2.14 6.77
N LEU A 151 12.06 -3.21 6.88
CA LEU A 151 12.49 -4.41 7.58
C LEU A 151 13.74 -5.03 6.94
N ARG A 152 13.77 -5.09 5.60
CA ARG A 152 14.93 -5.63 4.87
C ARG A 152 16.18 -4.78 5.10
N ILE A 153 16.06 -3.45 5.11
CA ILE A 153 17.18 -2.55 5.36
C ILE A 153 17.69 -2.71 6.81
N ARG A 154 16.80 -2.85 7.79
CA ARG A 154 17.18 -3.11 9.18
C ARG A 154 17.94 -4.43 9.35
N ASN A 155 17.46 -5.49 8.69
CA ASN A 155 18.19 -6.75 8.67
C ASN A 155 19.57 -6.60 8.02
N LEU A 156 19.68 -5.81 6.95
CA LEU A 156 20.93 -5.54 6.27
C LEU A 156 21.93 -4.76 7.15
N GLU A 157 21.48 -3.83 8.00
CA GLU A 157 22.33 -3.19 9.01
C GLU A 157 23.02 -4.22 9.89
N HIS A 158 22.25 -5.23 10.37
CA HIS A 158 22.82 -6.31 11.19
C HIS A 158 23.80 -7.18 10.39
N GLU A 159 23.50 -7.48 9.13
CA GLU A 159 24.37 -8.25 8.24
C GLU A 159 25.70 -7.52 7.96
N ILE A 160 25.66 -6.22 7.77
CA ILE A 160 26.84 -5.37 7.49
C ILE A 160 27.65 -5.13 8.79
N GLY A 161 26.99 -5.08 9.93
CA GLY A 161 27.57 -4.65 11.22
C GLY A 161 27.89 -3.15 11.26
N ASP A 162 27.19 -2.33 10.47
CA ASP A 162 27.33 -0.87 10.39
C ASP A 162 25.95 -0.22 10.26
N THR A 163 25.85 1.04 10.69
CA THR A 163 24.57 1.78 10.67
C THR A 163 24.22 2.24 9.25
N ILE A 164 22.95 2.08 8.89
CA ILE A 164 22.34 2.72 7.72
C ILE A 164 21.38 3.80 8.23
N TYR A 165 21.55 5.04 7.77
CA TYR A 165 20.68 6.16 8.16
C TYR A 165 19.41 6.12 7.33
N ILE A 166 18.28 5.73 7.95
CA ILE A 166 17.01 5.54 7.26
C ILE A 166 16.11 6.75 7.50
N HIS A 167 15.62 7.35 6.42
CA HIS A 167 14.67 8.45 6.39
C HIS A 167 13.36 7.98 5.77
N GLU A 168 12.34 7.77 6.62
CA GLU A 168 10.99 7.49 6.15
C GLU A 168 10.27 8.80 5.86
N ASP A 169 9.90 9.01 4.61
CA ASP A 169 9.21 10.22 4.17
C ASP A 169 7.69 10.03 4.23
N GLU A 170 7.01 10.95 4.90
CA GLU A 170 5.55 10.91 5.06
C GLU A 170 4.79 11.48 3.86
N LEU A 171 5.45 12.30 3.06
CA LEU A 171 4.83 13.10 2.00
C LEU A 171 5.16 12.57 0.61
N TYR A 172 6.35 11.98 0.42
CA TYR A 172 6.85 11.61 -0.89
C TYR A 172 6.64 10.12 -1.18
N SER A 173 6.07 9.86 -2.36
CA SER A 173 5.96 8.52 -2.95
C SER A 173 7.28 8.10 -3.61
N ASP A 174 7.35 6.86 -4.08
CA ASP A 174 8.50 6.33 -4.83
C ASP A 174 8.90 7.26 -5.99
N GLU A 175 7.93 7.74 -6.78
CA GLU A 175 8.18 8.61 -7.95
C GLU A 175 8.83 9.93 -7.55
N GLN A 176 8.34 10.56 -6.47
CA GLN A 176 8.88 11.81 -5.99
C GLN A 176 10.29 11.66 -5.43
N LEU A 177 10.57 10.55 -4.71
CA LEU A 177 11.92 10.25 -4.24
C LEU A 177 12.88 9.99 -5.40
N ILE A 178 12.46 9.33 -6.48
CA ILE A 178 13.24 9.16 -7.70
C ILE A 178 13.61 10.52 -8.31
N ILE A 179 12.67 11.46 -8.34
CA ILE A 179 12.92 12.84 -8.84
C ILE A 179 13.96 13.55 -7.95
N LEU A 180 13.89 13.42 -6.64
CA LEU A 180 14.89 14.02 -5.73
C LEU A 180 16.28 13.42 -5.94
N VAL A 181 16.38 12.11 -6.16
CA VAL A 181 17.67 11.48 -6.53
C VAL A 181 18.20 12.03 -7.86
N ALA A 182 17.34 12.16 -8.87
CA ALA A 182 17.73 12.67 -10.18
C ALA A 182 18.23 14.13 -10.11
N LYS A 183 17.61 14.96 -9.27
CA LYS A 183 18.03 16.36 -9.03
C LYS A 183 19.31 16.49 -8.21
N GLY A 184 19.68 15.46 -7.44
CA GLY A 184 20.81 15.49 -6.52
C GLY A 184 20.47 16.03 -5.13
N ASP A 185 19.18 16.20 -4.80
CA ASP A 185 18.73 16.64 -3.48
C ASP A 185 18.95 15.54 -2.42
N ILE A 186 18.85 14.27 -2.84
CA ILE A 186 19.21 13.09 -2.06
C ILE A 186 20.08 12.16 -2.93
N ASP A 187 20.88 11.30 -2.29
CA ASP A 187 21.78 10.40 -3.04
C ASP A 187 21.16 9.02 -3.31
N TYR A 188 20.37 8.50 -2.36
CA TYR A 188 19.85 7.14 -2.42
C TYR A 188 18.39 7.09 -1.98
N ALA A 189 17.56 6.45 -2.79
CA ALA A 189 16.20 6.09 -2.41
C ALA A 189 15.97 4.58 -2.60
N VAL A 190 15.12 4.00 -1.77
CA VAL A 190 14.69 2.61 -1.93
C VAL A 190 13.23 2.61 -2.33
N CYS A 191 12.97 2.15 -3.54
CA CYS A 191 11.67 2.21 -4.19
C CYS A 191 11.22 0.82 -4.65
N ASN A 192 9.93 0.65 -4.86
CA ASN A 192 9.41 -0.54 -5.51
C ASN A 192 9.71 -0.48 -7.01
N GLN A 193 10.23 -1.57 -7.57
CA GLN A 193 10.33 -1.72 -9.00
C GLN A 193 8.93 -2.06 -9.53
N GLN A 194 8.28 -1.09 -10.16
CA GLN A 194 7.09 -1.37 -10.97
C GLN A 194 7.58 -1.87 -12.34
N ASN A 195 7.11 -3.01 -12.76
CA ASN A 195 7.41 -3.58 -14.08
C ASN A 195 6.52 -2.93 -15.15
#